data_f1df997be502487f0f3b25f28d40b2bf
#
_entry.id   f1df997be502487f0f3b25f28d40b2bf
#
_cell.length_a   1.000
_cell.length_b   1.000
_cell.length_c   1.000
_cell.angle_alpha   90.00
_cell.angle_beta   90.00
_cell.angle_gamma   90.00
#
_symmetry.space_group_name_H-M   'P 1'
#
loop_
_entity.id
_entity.type
_entity.pdbx_description
1 polymer ?
#
loop_
_entity_poly.entity_id
_entity_poly.type
_entity_poly.pdbx_seq_one_letter_code
_entity_poly.pdbx_strand_id
1 'polypeptide(L)'
;MTRPQTLFFTLLAMIAFAGNSLLCRAALKQTSIDPASFTSIRVLTGALTLALLMRLRGRVRGAQFASSGNWISAAALFVYAAFFSYAYISLTAATGALLLFGAVQFTMIGAGLLGGERLTITQSGGLLCAFAGVAGLLLPGLAAPPLLGSGLMLSAGFAWGFYSLRGKRGSAGDATAVTAGNFIRAGAITIVLSVGVALFAPQSISIDTTGVAYGIASGALASGVGYAIWYTALRGLAATTAASVQLSVPLIAAVGGIIFLSETATPRLLIASVAILGGIAFVIVGQSEKK
;
A
#
# COMPACT_ATOMS: atom_id res chain seq x y z
N MET A 1 14.32 -4.73 -20.74
CA MET A 1 14.59 -3.36 -20.23
C MET A 1 16.06 -3.23 -19.90
N THR A 2 16.67 -2.07 -20.13
CA THR A 2 18.02 -1.77 -19.68
C THR A 2 18.08 -1.50 -18.19
N ARG A 3 19.25 -1.64 -17.55
CA ARG A 3 19.43 -1.32 -16.13
C ARG A 3 18.95 0.09 -15.74
N PRO A 4 19.28 1.17 -16.50
CA PRO A 4 18.81 2.52 -16.18
C PRO A 4 17.28 2.65 -16.25
N GLN A 5 16.63 2.00 -17.23
CA GLN A 5 15.18 2.02 -17.33
C GLN A 5 14.51 1.33 -16.13
N THR A 6 15.05 0.18 -15.69
CA THR A 6 14.53 -0.52 -14.52
C THR A 6 14.63 0.35 -13.25
N LEU A 7 15.79 1.01 -13.04
CA LEU A 7 15.98 1.92 -11.90
C LEU A 7 15.02 3.11 -11.95
N PHE A 8 14.86 3.73 -13.13
CA PHE A 8 13.95 4.86 -13.30
C PHE A 8 12.49 4.50 -12.96
N PHE A 9 11.98 3.40 -13.53
CA PHE A 9 10.62 2.95 -13.24
C PHE A 9 10.45 2.50 -11.79
N THR A 10 11.47 1.91 -11.18
CA THR A 10 11.46 1.55 -9.76
C THR A 10 11.32 2.80 -8.90
N LEU A 11 12.14 3.82 -9.13
CA LEU A 11 12.07 5.08 -8.39
C LEU A 11 10.69 5.75 -8.52
N LEU A 12 10.17 5.83 -9.75
CA LEU A 12 8.82 6.40 -9.99
C LEU A 12 7.73 5.61 -9.24
N ALA A 13 7.82 4.29 -9.20
CA ALA A 13 6.86 3.47 -8.47
C ALA A 13 6.95 3.71 -6.96
N MET A 14 8.15 3.82 -6.37
CA MET A 14 8.34 4.12 -4.94
C MET A 14 7.79 5.50 -4.60
N ILE A 15 8.01 6.50 -5.46
CA ILE A 15 7.42 7.85 -5.31
C ILE A 15 5.88 7.78 -5.40
N ALA A 16 5.32 7.01 -6.33
CA ALA A 16 3.88 6.84 -6.45
C ALA A 16 3.28 6.19 -5.19
N PHE A 17 3.92 5.17 -4.63
CA PHE A 17 3.46 4.50 -3.41
C PHE A 17 3.54 5.42 -2.18
N ALA A 18 4.63 6.18 -2.03
CA ALA A 18 4.74 7.20 -1.00
C ALA A 18 3.73 8.33 -1.21
N GLY A 19 3.57 8.78 -2.44
CA GLY A 19 2.58 9.78 -2.85
C GLY A 19 1.14 9.37 -2.52
N ASN A 20 0.82 8.07 -2.60
CA ASN A 20 -0.48 7.57 -2.18
C ASN A 20 -0.75 7.82 -0.69
N SER A 21 0.25 7.60 0.18
CA SER A 21 0.16 7.91 1.60
C SER A 21 0.00 9.41 1.85
N LEU A 22 0.78 10.24 1.15
CA LEU A 22 0.73 11.69 1.27
C LEU A 22 -0.62 12.26 0.81
N LEU A 23 -1.12 11.83 -0.35
CA LEU A 23 -2.41 12.27 -0.90
C LEU A 23 -3.58 11.87 0.01
N CYS A 24 -3.57 10.64 0.53
CA CYS A 24 -4.60 10.19 1.44
C CYS A 24 -4.56 10.99 2.76
N ARG A 25 -3.37 11.18 3.33
CA ARG A 25 -3.21 11.97 4.56
C ARG A 25 -3.57 13.43 4.35
N ALA A 26 -3.17 14.05 3.23
CA ALA A 26 -3.55 15.42 2.87
C ALA A 26 -5.08 15.56 2.77
N ALA A 27 -5.74 14.67 2.03
CA ALA A 27 -7.18 14.68 1.90
C ALA A 27 -7.89 14.62 3.26
N LEU A 28 -7.55 13.64 4.09
CA LEU A 28 -8.28 13.38 5.33
C LEU A 28 -7.91 14.28 6.51
N LYS A 29 -6.80 15.04 6.40
CA LYS A 29 -6.37 16.00 7.44
C LYS A 29 -6.65 17.44 7.07
N GLN A 30 -6.54 17.80 5.78
CA GLN A 30 -6.57 19.21 5.34
C GLN A 30 -7.87 19.58 4.62
N THR A 31 -8.74 18.61 4.34
CA THR A 31 -10.02 18.84 3.68
C THR A 31 -11.15 18.21 4.51
N SER A 32 -12.39 18.45 4.09
CA SER A 32 -13.56 17.90 4.78
C SER A 32 -14.04 16.57 4.22
N ILE A 33 -13.36 15.98 3.23
CA ILE A 33 -13.78 14.70 2.63
C ILE A 33 -13.77 13.57 3.65
N ASP A 34 -14.86 12.81 3.69
CA ASP A 34 -14.93 11.62 4.52
C ASP A 34 -14.12 10.44 3.94
N PRO A 35 -13.64 9.51 4.78
CA PRO A 35 -12.79 8.41 4.33
C PRO A 35 -13.50 7.39 3.43
N ALA A 36 -14.83 7.23 3.52
CA ALA A 36 -15.58 6.32 2.66
C ALA A 36 -15.68 6.89 1.24
N SER A 37 -16.03 8.18 1.13
CA SER A 37 -16.05 8.89 -0.16
C SER A 37 -14.66 8.93 -0.80
N PHE A 38 -13.62 9.27 -0.03
CA PHE A 38 -12.24 9.23 -0.52
C PHE A 38 -11.86 7.83 -1.04
N THR A 39 -12.18 6.76 -0.28
CA THR A 39 -11.89 5.37 -0.68
C THR A 39 -12.58 5.02 -1.99
N SER A 40 -13.85 5.38 -2.13
CA SER A 40 -14.63 5.08 -3.33
C SER A 40 -14.10 5.81 -4.55
N ILE A 41 -13.83 7.11 -4.44
CA ILE A 41 -13.23 7.91 -5.52
C ILE A 41 -11.89 7.32 -5.94
N ARG A 42 -11.01 7.02 -5.00
CA ARG A 42 -9.68 6.48 -5.26
C ARG A 42 -9.74 5.11 -5.95
N VAL A 43 -10.59 4.18 -5.49
CA VAL A 43 -10.70 2.85 -6.08
C VAL A 43 -11.32 2.91 -7.46
N LEU A 44 -12.39 3.70 -7.66
CA LEU A 44 -13.07 3.85 -8.95
C LEU A 44 -12.17 4.53 -9.99
N THR A 45 -11.47 5.62 -9.62
CA THR A 45 -10.54 6.29 -10.54
C THR A 45 -9.33 5.44 -10.87
N GLY A 46 -8.84 4.62 -9.91
CA GLY A 46 -7.82 3.61 -10.17
C GLY A 46 -8.29 2.53 -11.16
N ALA A 47 -9.53 2.04 -11.00
CA ALA A 47 -10.15 1.10 -11.92
C ALA A 47 -10.27 1.68 -13.34
N LEU A 48 -10.77 2.92 -13.45
CA LEU A 48 -10.92 3.61 -14.73
C LEU A 48 -9.57 3.83 -15.42
N THR A 49 -8.56 4.27 -14.67
CA THR A 49 -7.21 4.50 -15.21
C THR A 49 -6.57 3.21 -15.72
N LEU A 50 -6.65 2.13 -14.94
CA LEU A 50 -6.12 0.83 -15.36
C LEU A 50 -6.86 0.29 -16.59
N ALA A 51 -8.20 0.43 -16.63
CA ALA A 51 -8.99 0.03 -17.77
C ALA A 51 -8.63 0.84 -19.03
N LEU A 52 -8.44 2.15 -18.89
CA LEU A 52 -8.01 3.02 -20.00
C LEU A 52 -6.61 2.64 -20.49
N LEU A 53 -5.64 2.46 -19.60
CA LEU A 53 -4.29 2.05 -19.95
C LEU A 53 -4.26 0.71 -20.71
N MET A 54 -5.10 -0.25 -20.30
CA MET A 54 -5.20 -1.54 -20.98
C MET A 54 -5.83 -1.42 -22.38
N ARG A 55 -6.85 -0.58 -22.54
CA ARG A 55 -7.45 -0.28 -23.84
C ARG A 55 -6.45 0.39 -24.79
N LEU A 56 -5.74 1.42 -24.32
CA LEU A 56 -4.74 2.14 -25.11
C LEU A 56 -3.56 1.24 -25.54
N ARG A 57 -3.21 0.24 -24.73
CA ARG A 57 -2.17 -0.75 -25.09
C ARG A 57 -2.65 -1.84 -26.04
N GLY A 58 -3.92 -1.81 -26.45
CA GLY A 58 -4.51 -2.82 -27.34
C GLY A 58 -4.55 -4.24 -26.76
N ARG A 59 -4.35 -4.38 -25.44
CA ARG A 59 -4.16 -5.68 -24.77
C ARG A 59 -5.47 -6.35 -24.35
N VAL A 60 -6.58 -5.61 -24.36
CA VAL A 60 -7.88 -6.16 -23.93
C VAL A 60 -9.01 -5.60 -24.79
N ARG A 61 -9.82 -6.48 -25.38
CA ARG A 61 -11.06 -6.15 -26.09
C ARG A 61 -12.26 -6.50 -25.21
N GLY A 62 -13.10 -5.53 -24.89
CA GLY A 62 -14.43 -5.73 -24.30
C GLY A 62 -14.47 -6.50 -22.97
N ALA A 63 -15.21 -7.61 -22.94
CA ALA A 63 -15.52 -8.40 -21.74
C ALA A 63 -14.32 -9.08 -21.04
N GLN A 64 -13.13 -9.08 -21.61
CA GLN A 64 -11.95 -9.69 -20.98
C GLN A 64 -11.51 -9.03 -19.66
N PHE A 65 -11.90 -7.78 -19.41
CA PHE A 65 -11.67 -7.14 -18.11
C PHE A 65 -12.48 -7.83 -17.00
N ALA A 66 -13.70 -8.22 -17.30
CA ALA A 66 -14.58 -8.86 -16.33
C ALA A 66 -14.11 -10.27 -15.93
N SER A 67 -13.38 -10.96 -16.81
CA SER A 67 -12.85 -12.30 -16.53
C SER A 67 -11.50 -12.28 -15.80
N SER A 68 -10.75 -11.18 -15.87
CA SER A 68 -9.47 -11.03 -15.18
C SER A 68 -9.66 -10.70 -13.69
N GLY A 69 -8.78 -11.20 -12.83
CA GLY A 69 -8.88 -11.01 -11.38
C GLY A 69 -9.90 -11.95 -10.70
N ASN A 70 -10.10 -11.76 -9.40
CA ASN A 70 -11.02 -12.56 -8.60
C ASN A 70 -11.55 -11.81 -7.37
N TRP A 71 -12.69 -12.25 -6.83
CA TRP A 71 -13.37 -11.59 -5.71
C TRP A 71 -12.57 -11.61 -4.40
N ILE A 72 -11.78 -12.66 -4.13
CA ILE A 72 -10.97 -12.74 -2.90
C ILE A 72 -9.86 -11.69 -2.94
N SER A 73 -9.19 -11.54 -4.08
CA SER A 73 -8.17 -10.49 -4.26
C SER A 73 -8.80 -9.10 -4.26
N ALA A 74 -9.98 -8.94 -4.84
CA ALA A 74 -10.73 -7.69 -4.81
C ALA A 74 -11.17 -7.30 -3.40
N ALA A 75 -11.64 -8.26 -2.59
CA ALA A 75 -11.97 -8.04 -1.18
C ALA A 75 -10.73 -7.64 -0.37
N ALA A 76 -9.60 -8.30 -0.58
CA ALA A 76 -8.34 -7.92 0.07
C ALA A 76 -7.89 -6.50 -0.34
N LEU A 77 -8.02 -6.15 -1.61
CA LEU A 77 -7.74 -4.81 -2.12
C LEU A 77 -8.68 -3.76 -1.50
N PHE A 78 -9.96 -4.09 -1.37
CA PHE A 78 -10.95 -3.23 -0.71
C PHE A 78 -10.61 -3.01 0.77
N VAL A 79 -10.35 -4.09 1.52
CA VAL A 79 -9.95 -4.00 2.95
C VAL A 79 -8.70 -3.14 3.10
N TYR A 80 -7.68 -3.37 2.26
CA TYR A 80 -6.52 -2.50 2.22
C TYR A 80 -6.92 -1.04 1.98
N ALA A 81 -7.71 -0.75 0.95
CA ALA A 81 -8.04 0.62 0.58
C ALA A 81 -8.87 1.34 1.65
N ALA A 82 -9.88 0.67 2.21
CA ALA A 82 -10.74 1.24 3.25
C ALA A 82 -9.95 1.48 4.55
N PHE A 83 -9.29 0.46 5.08
CA PHE A 83 -8.56 0.58 6.35
C PHE A 83 -7.40 1.56 6.28
N PHE A 84 -6.72 1.64 5.14
CA PHE A 84 -5.71 2.65 4.86
C PHE A 84 -6.28 4.07 4.96
N SER A 85 -7.43 4.32 4.34
CA SER A 85 -8.07 5.65 4.40
C SER A 85 -8.50 5.98 5.83
N TYR A 86 -9.23 5.08 6.50
CA TYR A 86 -9.65 5.32 7.89
C TYR A 86 -8.48 5.50 8.86
N ALA A 87 -7.36 4.81 8.65
CA ALA A 87 -6.16 4.97 9.47
C ALA A 87 -5.54 6.37 9.32
N TYR A 88 -5.54 6.93 8.11
CA TYR A 88 -4.95 8.25 7.87
C TYR A 88 -5.76 9.44 8.39
N ILE A 89 -6.94 9.22 8.94
CA ILE A 89 -7.60 10.25 9.75
C ILE A 89 -6.71 10.67 10.94
N SER A 90 -6.05 9.69 11.56
CA SER A 90 -5.32 9.89 12.82
C SER A 90 -3.81 9.68 12.72
N LEU A 91 -3.31 8.91 11.75
CA LEU A 91 -1.88 8.65 11.60
C LEU A 91 -1.19 9.69 10.73
N THR A 92 0.07 9.98 11.02
CA THR A 92 0.95 10.74 10.11
C THR A 92 1.31 9.90 8.88
N ALA A 93 1.70 10.54 7.78
CA ALA A 93 2.12 9.87 6.56
C ALA A 93 3.27 8.88 6.82
N ALA A 94 4.25 9.29 7.62
CA ALA A 94 5.40 8.48 7.99
C ALA A 94 5.00 7.25 8.83
N THR A 95 4.22 7.46 9.90
CA THR A 95 3.77 6.36 10.79
C THR A 95 2.91 5.36 10.02
N GLY A 96 1.96 5.86 9.22
CA GLY A 96 1.09 4.99 8.42
C GLY A 96 1.89 4.16 7.42
N ALA A 97 2.78 4.78 6.65
CA ALA A 97 3.60 4.05 5.70
C ALA A 97 4.52 3.01 6.37
N LEU A 98 5.11 3.34 7.53
CA LEU A 98 5.97 2.43 8.29
C LEU A 98 5.20 1.20 8.78
N LEU A 99 4.02 1.39 9.38
CA LEU A 99 3.17 0.30 9.84
C LEU A 99 2.65 -0.56 8.69
N LEU A 100 2.21 0.08 7.60
CA LEU A 100 1.73 -0.61 6.40
C LEU A 100 2.80 -1.54 5.83
N PHE A 101 3.95 -0.97 5.48
CA PHE A 101 5.02 -1.73 4.83
C PHE A 101 5.67 -2.73 5.79
N GLY A 102 5.73 -2.45 7.10
CA GLY A 102 6.09 -3.42 8.12
C GLY A 102 5.18 -4.65 8.10
N ALA A 103 3.86 -4.44 8.14
CA ALA A 103 2.87 -5.52 8.10
C ALA A 103 2.90 -6.30 6.77
N VAL A 104 3.12 -5.63 5.64
CA VAL A 104 3.32 -6.29 4.33
C VAL A 104 4.49 -7.26 4.39
N GLN A 105 5.64 -6.83 4.91
CA GLN A 105 6.84 -7.66 5.01
C GLN A 105 6.62 -8.82 5.98
N PHE A 106 6.02 -8.58 7.14
CA PHE A 106 5.65 -9.66 8.06
C PHE A 106 4.74 -10.70 7.42
N THR A 107 3.77 -10.27 6.60
CA THR A 107 2.91 -11.19 5.85
C THR A 107 3.70 -12.04 4.86
N MET A 108 4.62 -11.43 4.13
CA MET A 108 5.43 -12.13 3.13
C MET A 108 6.42 -13.10 3.76
N ILE A 109 7.09 -12.68 4.84
CA ILE A 109 8.01 -13.54 5.59
C ILE A 109 7.23 -14.69 6.22
N GLY A 110 6.10 -14.42 6.87
CA GLY A 110 5.24 -15.43 7.47
C GLY A 110 4.75 -16.47 6.44
N ALA A 111 4.37 -16.02 5.24
CA ALA A 111 4.01 -16.93 4.15
C ALA A 111 5.18 -17.81 3.67
N GLY A 112 6.40 -17.27 3.65
CA GLY A 112 7.62 -18.03 3.36
C GLY A 112 7.85 -19.13 4.40
N LEU A 113 7.75 -18.78 5.69
CA LEU A 113 7.90 -19.73 6.81
C LEU A 113 6.85 -20.86 6.75
N LEU A 114 5.59 -20.50 6.50
CA LEU A 114 4.51 -21.49 6.31
C LEU A 114 4.74 -22.36 5.06
N GLY A 115 5.46 -21.84 4.07
CA GLY A 115 5.92 -22.56 2.88
C GLY A 115 7.13 -23.47 3.11
N GLY A 116 7.64 -23.55 4.35
CA GLY A 116 8.81 -24.39 4.72
C GLY A 116 10.15 -23.68 4.65
N GLU A 117 10.20 -22.37 4.37
CA GLU A 117 11.44 -21.61 4.44
C GLU A 117 11.94 -21.55 5.91
N ARG A 118 13.25 -21.68 6.09
CA ARG A 118 13.88 -21.60 7.43
C ARG A 118 14.71 -20.32 7.51
N LEU A 119 14.49 -19.56 8.57
CA LEU A 119 15.30 -18.40 8.86
C LEU A 119 16.66 -18.82 9.45
N THR A 120 17.69 -18.08 9.11
CA THR A 120 18.98 -18.15 9.82
C THR A 120 18.85 -17.42 11.16
N ILE A 121 19.83 -17.59 12.05
CA ILE A 121 19.91 -16.85 13.32
C ILE A 121 19.88 -15.34 13.07
N THR A 122 20.64 -14.85 12.09
CA THR A 122 20.68 -13.43 11.71
C THR A 122 19.31 -12.92 11.23
N GLN A 123 18.62 -13.70 10.41
CA GLN A 123 17.27 -13.37 9.93
C GLN A 123 16.24 -13.37 11.08
N SER A 124 16.33 -14.33 11.99
CA SER A 124 15.48 -14.38 13.19
C SER A 124 15.70 -13.17 14.08
N GLY A 125 16.95 -12.77 14.29
CA GLY A 125 17.31 -11.56 15.03
C GLY A 125 16.78 -10.29 14.36
N GLY A 126 16.87 -10.19 13.03
CA GLY A 126 16.30 -9.09 12.25
C GLY A 126 14.77 -9.02 12.40
N LEU A 127 14.09 -10.16 12.32
CA LEU A 127 12.64 -10.24 12.49
C LEU A 127 12.22 -9.82 13.91
N LEU A 128 12.89 -10.29 14.93
CA LEU A 128 12.66 -9.89 16.33
C LEU A 128 12.89 -8.39 16.52
N CYS A 129 13.94 -7.82 15.94
CA CYS A 129 14.19 -6.38 15.96
C CYS A 129 13.05 -5.59 15.32
N ALA A 130 12.55 -6.05 14.18
CA ALA A 130 11.42 -5.42 13.51
C ALA A 130 10.14 -5.49 14.35
N PHE A 131 9.85 -6.63 14.98
CA PHE A 131 8.70 -6.75 15.89
C PHE A 131 8.85 -5.85 17.13
N ALA A 132 10.04 -5.80 17.73
CA ALA A 132 10.33 -4.91 18.86
C ALA A 132 10.16 -3.43 18.47
N GLY A 133 10.54 -3.06 17.24
CA GLY A 133 10.32 -1.73 16.68
C GLY A 133 8.84 -1.38 16.57
N VAL A 134 7.99 -2.29 16.07
CA VAL A 134 6.53 -2.08 16.02
C VAL A 134 5.96 -2.00 17.43
N ALA A 135 6.31 -2.92 18.30
CA ALA A 135 5.86 -2.91 19.70
C ALA A 135 6.26 -1.59 20.39
N GLY A 136 7.52 -1.18 20.27
CA GLY A 136 8.04 0.07 20.84
C GLY A 136 7.34 1.31 20.30
N LEU A 137 6.96 1.32 19.00
CA LEU A 137 6.18 2.40 18.41
C LEU A 137 4.79 2.49 19.02
N LEU A 138 4.15 1.36 19.32
CA LEU A 138 2.77 1.27 19.80
C LEU A 138 2.64 1.32 21.34
N LEU A 139 3.75 1.20 22.09
CA LEU A 139 3.71 1.31 23.55
C LEU A 139 3.05 2.63 23.99
N PRO A 140 2.17 2.63 25.00
CA PRO A 140 1.56 3.84 25.51
C PRO A 140 2.59 4.89 25.94
N GLY A 141 2.26 6.18 25.80
CA GLY A 141 3.12 7.29 26.21
C GLY A 141 3.05 8.48 25.25
N LEU A 142 3.80 9.53 25.57
CA LEU A 142 3.89 10.72 24.74
C LEU A 142 4.35 10.36 23.31
N ALA A 143 3.68 10.93 22.32
CA ALA A 143 3.91 10.68 20.90
C ALA A 143 3.63 9.23 20.43
N ALA A 144 2.87 8.42 21.19
CA ALA A 144 2.36 7.16 20.69
C ALA A 144 1.28 7.40 19.62
N PRO A 145 1.30 6.66 18.49
CA PRO A 145 0.22 6.77 17.52
C PRO A 145 -1.08 6.19 18.07
N PRO A 146 -2.26 6.72 17.65
CA PRO A 146 -3.55 6.19 18.07
C PRO A 146 -3.69 4.70 17.75
N LEU A 147 -4.10 3.90 18.73
CA LEU A 147 -4.16 2.43 18.60
C LEU A 147 -5.13 1.99 17.51
N LEU A 148 -6.31 2.64 17.41
CA LEU A 148 -7.29 2.30 16.36
C LEU A 148 -6.71 2.53 14.96
N GLY A 149 -6.12 3.71 14.72
CA GLY A 149 -5.49 4.02 13.44
C GLY A 149 -4.34 3.06 13.12
N SER A 150 -3.53 2.72 14.13
CA SER A 150 -2.43 1.77 13.99
C SER A 150 -2.93 0.36 13.66
N GLY A 151 -3.97 -0.11 14.34
CA GLY A 151 -4.60 -1.41 14.09
C GLY A 151 -5.20 -1.50 12.68
N LEU A 152 -5.89 -0.43 12.24
CA LEU A 152 -6.41 -0.34 10.89
C LEU A 152 -5.28 -0.37 9.85
N MET A 153 -4.19 0.37 10.08
CA MET A 153 -3.06 0.41 9.14
C MET A 153 -2.31 -0.93 9.06
N LEU A 154 -2.10 -1.60 10.19
CA LEU A 154 -1.53 -2.96 10.21
C LEU A 154 -2.42 -3.93 9.44
N SER A 155 -3.74 -3.88 9.67
CA SER A 155 -4.72 -4.71 8.95
C SER A 155 -4.72 -4.42 7.44
N ALA A 156 -4.59 -3.14 7.04
CA ALA A 156 -4.40 -2.75 5.65
C ALA A 156 -3.12 -3.36 5.07
N GLY A 157 -2.03 -3.36 5.82
CA GLY A 157 -0.75 -3.98 5.43
C GLY A 157 -0.86 -5.49 5.26
N PHE A 158 -1.53 -6.19 6.18
CA PHE A 158 -1.79 -7.63 6.05
C PHE A 158 -2.66 -7.93 4.81
N ALA A 159 -3.71 -7.16 4.57
CA ALA A 159 -4.57 -7.30 3.39
C ALA A 159 -3.79 -7.07 2.08
N TRP A 160 -2.92 -6.05 2.05
CA TRP A 160 -2.06 -5.78 0.90
C TRP A 160 -1.00 -6.88 0.68
N GLY A 161 -0.38 -7.39 1.76
CA GLY A 161 0.55 -8.52 1.71
C GLY A 161 -0.14 -9.78 1.15
N PHE A 162 -1.33 -10.10 1.65
CA PHE A 162 -2.14 -11.21 1.16
C PHE A 162 -2.51 -11.03 -0.32
N TYR A 163 -2.97 -9.84 -0.71
CA TYR A 163 -3.25 -9.49 -2.11
C TYR A 163 -2.03 -9.73 -3.01
N SER A 164 -0.86 -9.27 -2.57
CA SER A 164 0.41 -9.39 -3.30
C SER A 164 0.84 -10.84 -3.47
N LEU A 165 0.72 -11.67 -2.43
CA LEU A 165 1.01 -13.11 -2.48
C LEU A 165 0.09 -13.86 -3.45
N ARG A 166 -1.18 -13.50 -3.47
CA ARG A 166 -2.15 -14.09 -4.43
C ARG A 166 -1.83 -13.67 -5.86
N GLY A 167 -1.48 -12.41 -6.08
CA GLY A 167 -1.05 -11.91 -7.39
C GLY A 167 0.17 -12.68 -7.94
N LYS A 168 1.12 -13.01 -7.07
CA LYS A 168 2.32 -13.78 -7.43
C LYS A 168 2.00 -15.23 -7.85
N ARG A 169 1.02 -15.87 -7.19
CA ARG A 169 0.60 -17.26 -7.51
C ARG A 169 -0.24 -17.36 -8.78
N GLY A 170 -0.96 -16.31 -9.16
CA GLY A 170 -1.91 -16.31 -10.28
C GLY A 170 -1.35 -15.81 -11.62
N SER A 171 -0.04 -15.58 -11.73
CA SER A 171 0.57 -14.83 -12.84
C SER A 171 0.80 -15.60 -14.16
N ALA A 172 -0.14 -16.45 -14.58
CA ALA A 172 -0.16 -16.95 -15.97
C ALA A 172 -0.64 -15.88 -17.00
N GLY A 173 -1.02 -14.66 -16.54
CA GLY A 173 -1.57 -13.58 -17.37
C GLY A 173 -0.89 -12.22 -17.17
N ASP A 174 -1.42 -11.20 -17.85
CA ASP A 174 -0.97 -9.81 -17.66
C ASP A 174 -1.36 -9.31 -16.25
N ALA A 175 -0.36 -9.11 -15.38
CA ALA A 175 -0.55 -8.64 -14.00
C ALA A 175 -1.34 -7.32 -13.95
N THR A 176 -1.20 -6.45 -14.97
CA THR A 176 -1.97 -5.21 -15.07
C THR A 176 -3.46 -5.48 -15.33
N ALA A 177 -3.77 -6.47 -16.17
CA ALA A 177 -5.15 -6.87 -16.44
C ALA A 177 -5.82 -7.49 -15.20
N VAL A 178 -5.10 -8.36 -14.49
CA VAL A 178 -5.57 -8.95 -13.23
C VAL A 178 -5.84 -7.86 -12.19
N THR A 179 -4.94 -6.88 -12.07
CA THR A 179 -5.11 -5.74 -11.16
C THR A 179 -6.30 -4.89 -11.56
N ALA A 180 -6.49 -4.58 -12.85
CA ALA A 180 -7.65 -3.84 -13.33
C ALA A 180 -8.97 -4.56 -12.98
N GLY A 181 -9.04 -5.87 -13.20
CA GLY A 181 -10.19 -6.68 -12.84
C GLY A 181 -10.49 -6.71 -11.33
N ASN A 182 -9.45 -6.73 -10.50
CA ASN A 182 -9.58 -6.64 -9.05
C ASN A 182 -10.07 -5.26 -8.61
N PHE A 183 -9.57 -4.17 -9.21
CA PHE A 183 -10.03 -2.80 -8.93
C PHE A 183 -11.50 -2.59 -9.32
N ILE A 184 -11.94 -3.13 -10.45
CA ILE A 184 -13.36 -3.05 -10.88
C ILE A 184 -14.27 -3.73 -9.85
N ARG A 185 -13.91 -4.93 -9.37
CA ARG A 185 -14.67 -5.65 -8.34
C ARG A 185 -14.60 -4.96 -6.98
N ALA A 186 -13.43 -4.45 -6.59
CA ALA A 186 -13.28 -3.65 -5.38
C ALA A 186 -14.12 -2.37 -5.45
N GLY A 187 -14.23 -1.75 -6.64
CA GLY A 187 -15.13 -0.63 -6.90
C GLY A 187 -16.59 -0.97 -6.60
N ALA A 188 -17.07 -2.15 -7.00
CA ALA A 188 -18.41 -2.59 -6.63
C ALA A 188 -18.59 -2.70 -5.11
N ILE A 189 -17.57 -3.22 -4.39
CA ILE A 189 -17.62 -3.32 -2.92
C ILE A 189 -17.59 -1.91 -2.28
N THR A 190 -16.81 -0.96 -2.82
CA THR A 190 -16.79 0.42 -2.28
C THR A 190 -18.12 1.13 -2.48
N ILE A 191 -18.86 0.85 -3.56
CA ILE A 191 -20.22 1.38 -3.76
C ILE A 191 -21.15 0.86 -2.64
N VAL A 192 -21.07 -0.41 -2.31
CA VAL A 192 -21.84 -0.99 -1.18
C VAL A 192 -21.47 -0.30 0.14
N LEU A 193 -20.17 -0.04 0.39
CA LEU A 193 -19.74 0.74 1.55
C LEU A 193 -20.36 2.13 1.56
N SER A 194 -20.28 2.86 0.44
CA SER A 194 -20.82 4.22 0.33
C SER A 194 -22.33 4.26 0.53
N VAL A 195 -23.07 3.30 -0.05
CA VAL A 195 -24.50 3.17 0.19
C VAL A 195 -24.80 2.86 1.66
N GLY A 196 -24.05 1.96 2.28
CA GLY A 196 -24.16 1.66 3.70
C GLY A 196 -23.97 2.90 4.58
N VAL A 197 -22.92 3.68 4.32
CA VAL A 197 -22.67 4.94 5.04
C VAL A 197 -23.81 5.94 4.80
N ALA A 198 -24.30 6.06 3.57
CA ALA A 198 -25.41 6.96 3.24
C ALA A 198 -26.72 6.59 3.96
N LEU A 199 -26.97 5.31 4.17
CA LEU A 199 -28.21 4.83 4.83
C LEU A 199 -28.12 4.88 6.36
N PHE A 200 -26.97 4.52 6.95
CA PHE A 200 -26.83 4.32 8.39
C PHE A 200 -26.09 5.45 9.12
N ALA A 201 -25.34 6.27 8.40
CA ALA A 201 -24.58 7.39 8.97
C ALA A 201 -24.50 8.58 7.98
N PRO A 202 -25.63 9.09 7.46
CA PRO A 202 -25.63 10.14 6.42
C PRO A 202 -24.93 11.42 6.89
N GLN A 203 -24.93 11.71 8.18
CA GLN A 203 -24.28 12.87 8.79
C GLN A 203 -22.74 12.78 8.73
N SER A 204 -22.18 11.61 8.46
CA SER A 204 -20.73 11.44 8.33
C SER A 204 -20.21 11.68 6.90
N ILE A 205 -21.12 11.85 5.93
CA ILE A 205 -20.73 12.11 4.54
C ILE A 205 -20.36 13.57 4.41
N SER A 206 -19.14 13.81 3.96
CA SER A 206 -18.66 15.14 3.61
C SER A 206 -17.75 15.04 2.38
N ILE A 207 -18.07 15.86 1.38
CA ILE A 207 -17.35 15.86 0.10
C ILE A 207 -17.01 17.31 -0.24
N ASP A 208 -15.76 17.55 -0.55
CA ASP A 208 -15.28 18.84 -1.06
C ASP A 208 -14.40 18.65 -2.30
N THR A 209 -14.27 19.70 -3.09
CA THR A 209 -13.57 19.66 -4.38
C THR A 209 -12.08 19.29 -4.22
N THR A 210 -11.41 19.79 -3.21
CA THR A 210 -9.98 19.52 -2.97
C THR A 210 -9.77 18.05 -2.53
N GLY A 211 -10.63 17.57 -1.63
CA GLY A 211 -10.62 16.15 -1.22
C GLY A 211 -10.88 15.20 -2.39
N VAL A 212 -11.85 15.54 -3.26
CA VAL A 212 -12.11 14.80 -4.51
C VAL A 212 -10.88 14.80 -5.41
N ALA A 213 -10.21 15.94 -5.61
CA ALA A 213 -9.00 16.04 -6.43
C ALA A 213 -7.87 15.15 -5.87
N TYR A 214 -7.67 15.14 -4.55
CA TYR A 214 -6.73 14.22 -3.90
C TYR A 214 -7.12 12.75 -4.10
N GLY A 215 -8.41 12.42 -3.99
CA GLY A 215 -8.93 11.07 -4.24
C GLY A 215 -8.67 10.59 -5.68
N ILE A 216 -8.92 11.46 -6.66
CA ILE A 216 -8.63 11.20 -8.07
C ILE A 216 -7.12 11.02 -8.30
N ALA A 217 -6.29 11.90 -7.76
CA ALA A 217 -4.83 11.81 -7.87
C ALA A 217 -4.30 10.50 -7.24
N SER A 218 -4.79 10.15 -6.05
CA SER A 218 -4.45 8.89 -5.37
C SER A 218 -4.86 7.67 -6.19
N GLY A 219 -6.07 7.67 -6.75
CA GLY A 219 -6.58 6.56 -7.55
C GLY A 219 -5.92 6.48 -8.93
N ALA A 220 -5.93 7.57 -9.69
CA ALA A 220 -5.44 7.58 -11.07
C ALA A 220 -3.92 7.51 -11.14
N LEU A 221 -3.21 8.40 -10.43
CA LEU A 221 -1.75 8.52 -10.53
C LEU A 221 -1.04 7.53 -9.62
N ALA A 222 -1.31 7.57 -8.32
CA ALA A 222 -0.54 6.77 -7.36
C ALA A 222 -0.91 5.28 -7.41
N SER A 223 -2.19 4.94 -7.66
CA SER A 223 -2.63 3.55 -7.77
C SER A 223 -2.63 3.07 -9.22
N GLY A 224 -3.40 3.68 -10.13
CA GLY A 224 -3.54 3.21 -11.52
C GLY A 224 -2.22 3.23 -12.28
N VAL A 225 -1.64 4.40 -12.46
CA VAL A 225 -0.36 4.57 -13.17
C VAL A 225 0.78 3.97 -12.35
N GLY A 226 0.79 4.19 -11.03
CA GLY A 226 1.84 3.68 -10.13
C GLY A 226 1.97 2.15 -10.20
N TYR A 227 0.87 1.40 -10.17
CA TYR A 227 0.92 -0.06 -10.32
C TYR A 227 1.35 -0.51 -11.72
N ALA A 228 0.90 0.17 -12.78
CA ALA A 228 1.34 -0.15 -14.14
C ALA A 228 2.86 0.05 -14.30
N ILE A 229 3.42 1.10 -13.69
CA ILE A 229 4.86 1.36 -13.64
C ILE A 229 5.57 0.28 -12.81
N TRP A 230 5.04 -0.04 -11.62
CA TRP A 230 5.60 -1.05 -10.74
C TRP A 230 5.69 -2.43 -11.40
N TYR A 231 4.61 -2.89 -12.03
CA TYR A 231 4.63 -4.16 -12.76
C TYR A 231 5.58 -4.16 -13.95
N THR A 232 5.84 -2.99 -14.53
CA THR A 232 6.85 -2.84 -15.57
C THR A 232 8.25 -2.98 -14.99
N ALA A 233 8.54 -2.30 -13.87
CA ALA A 233 9.81 -2.38 -13.15
C ALA A 233 10.13 -3.81 -12.66
N LEU A 234 9.13 -4.51 -12.11
CA LEU A 234 9.27 -5.86 -11.57
C LEU A 234 9.85 -6.88 -12.56
N ARG A 235 9.64 -6.68 -13.86
CA ARG A 235 10.22 -7.56 -14.90
C ARG A 235 11.74 -7.52 -14.96
N GLY A 236 12.34 -6.44 -14.46
CA GLY A 236 13.79 -6.24 -14.41
C GLY A 236 14.41 -6.42 -13.03
N LEU A 237 13.61 -6.80 -12.01
CA LEU A 237 14.04 -6.91 -10.63
C LEU A 237 13.98 -8.36 -10.12
N ALA A 238 15.02 -8.79 -9.43
CA ALA A 238 14.94 -9.99 -8.59
C ALA A 238 13.93 -9.78 -7.46
N ALA A 239 13.28 -10.83 -6.99
CA ALA A 239 12.24 -10.75 -5.95
C ALA A 239 12.77 -10.10 -4.65
N THR A 240 13.99 -10.44 -4.26
CA THR A 240 14.68 -9.85 -3.09
C THR A 240 14.92 -8.35 -3.28
N THR A 241 15.41 -7.94 -4.46
CA THR A 241 15.61 -6.51 -4.78
C THR A 241 14.27 -5.77 -4.78
N ALA A 242 13.21 -6.35 -5.36
CA ALA A 242 11.88 -5.77 -5.34
C ALA A 242 11.34 -5.57 -3.91
N ALA A 243 11.57 -6.52 -3.02
CA ALA A 243 11.21 -6.40 -1.61
C ALA A 243 12.03 -5.30 -0.90
N SER A 244 13.36 -5.27 -1.14
CA SER A 244 14.25 -4.29 -0.52
C SER A 244 13.94 -2.85 -0.92
N VAL A 245 13.69 -2.60 -2.21
CA VAL A 245 13.40 -1.22 -2.67
C VAL A 245 12.10 -0.66 -2.09
N GLN A 246 11.12 -1.51 -1.79
CA GLN A 246 9.87 -1.07 -1.15
C GLN A 246 10.08 -0.52 0.27
N LEU A 247 11.19 -0.85 0.96
CA LEU A 247 11.54 -0.27 2.25
C LEU A 247 11.90 1.21 2.17
N SER A 248 12.14 1.73 0.97
CA SER A 248 12.32 3.18 0.76
C SER A 248 11.01 3.98 0.86
N VAL A 249 9.85 3.33 0.66
CA VAL A 249 8.55 4.04 0.64
C VAL A 249 8.24 4.75 1.95
N PRO A 250 8.37 4.14 3.14
CA PRO A 250 8.17 4.84 4.40
C PRO A 250 9.11 6.04 4.58
N LEU A 251 10.35 5.96 4.10
CA LEU A 251 11.31 7.06 4.18
C LEU A 251 10.90 8.22 3.27
N ILE A 252 10.48 7.92 2.03
CA ILE A 252 9.98 8.93 1.09
C ILE A 252 8.70 9.56 1.64
N ALA A 253 7.79 8.78 2.21
CA ALA A 253 6.56 9.27 2.83
C ALA A 253 6.87 10.16 4.06
N ALA A 254 7.88 9.81 4.86
CA ALA A 254 8.31 10.63 6.00
C ALA A 254 8.84 11.99 5.54
N VAL A 255 9.74 12.00 4.56
CA VAL A 255 10.29 13.24 3.98
C VAL A 255 9.16 14.09 3.38
N GLY A 256 8.26 13.46 2.60
CA GLY A 256 7.12 14.16 2.02
C GLY A 256 6.14 14.68 3.08
N GLY A 257 5.91 13.94 4.17
CA GLY A 257 5.08 14.38 5.30
C GLY A 257 5.64 15.63 5.98
N ILE A 258 6.96 15.69 6.17
CA ILE A 258 7.64 16.88 6.73
C ILE A 258 7.51 18.07 5.77
N ILE A 259 7.80 17.90 4.48
CA ILE A 259 7.86 18.98 3.50
C ILE A 259 6.47 19.50 3.14
N PHE A 260 5.51 18.61 2.84
CA PHE A 260 4.20 19.00 2.27
C PHE A 260 3.07 19.07 3.30
N LEU A 261 3.19 18.35 4.42
CA LEU A 261 2.11 18.25 5.42
C LEU A 261 2.49 18.86 6.78
N SER A 262 3.70 19.45 6.89
CA SER A 262 4.23 20.02 8.13
C SER A 262 4.18 19.04 9.30
N GLU A 263 4.42 17.76 9.02
CA GLU A 263 4.46 16.70 10.03
C GLU A 263 5.84 16.66 10.70
N THR A 264 5.89 16.37 12.00
CA THR A 264 7.13 16.28 12.78
C THR A 264 7.58 14.83 12.91
N ALA A 265 8.89 14.60 12.69
CA ALA A 265 9.51 13.32 13.00
C ALA A 265 9.82 13.26 14.49
N THR A 266 9.10 12.41 15.23
CA THR A 266 9.39 12.19 16.65
C THR A 266 10.60 11.26 16.82
N PRO A 267 11.41 11.39 17.91
CA PRO A 267 12.49 10.44 18.18
C PRO A 267 12.02 8.99 18.23
N ARG A 268 10.81 8.76 18.77
CA ARG A 268 10.17 7.44 18.80
C ARG A 268 9.97 6.88 17.39
N LEU A 269 9.46 7.68 16.46
CA LEU A 269 9.27 7.27 15.07
C LEU A 269 10.61 6.95 14.40
N LEU A 270 11.64 7.75 14.65
CA LEU A 270 12.98 7.52 14.09
C LEU A 270 13.58 6.21 14.58
N ILE A 271 13.55 5.96 15.90
CA ILE A 271 14.05 4.70 16.49
C ILE A 271 13.27 3.50 15.95
N ALA A 272 11.94 3.59 15.92
CA ALA A 272 11.09 2.53 15.39
C ALA A 272 11.36 2.30 13.89
N SER A 273 11.57 3.35 13.10
CA SER A 273 11.90 3.23 11.68
C SER A 273 13.20 2.47 11.47
N VAL A 274 14.27 2.80 12.22
CA VAL A 274 15.54 2.08 12.16
C VAL A 274 15.37 0.61 12.55
N ALA A 275 14.66 0.33 13.63
CA ALA A 275 14.43 -1.05 14.09
C ALA A 275 13.60 -1.86 13.08
N ILE A 276 12.49 -1.31 12.57
CA ILE A 276 11.58 -2.00 11.65
C ILE A 276 12.26 -2.19 10.29
N LEU A 277 12.72 -1.10 9.66
CA LEU A 277 13.27 -1.16 8.31
C LEU A 277 14.63 -1.88 8.29
N GLY A 278 15.48 -1.64 9.28
CA GLY A 278 16.77 -2.33 9.45
C GLY A 278 16.57 -3.82 9.71
N GLY A 279 15.68 -4.18 10.64
CA GLY A 279 15.36 -5.58 10.94
C GLY A 279 14.84 -6.34 9.72
N ILE A 280 13.91 -5.73 8.96
CA ILE A 280 13.39 -6.33 7.71
C ILE A 280 14.50 -6.43 6.65
N ALA A 281 15.35 -5.42 6.51
CA ALA A 281 16.48 -5.45 5.58
C ALA A 281 17.41 -6.64 5.86
N PHE A 282 17.74 -6.93 7.12
CA PHE A 282 18.51 -8.11 7.50
C PHE A 282 17.85 -9.42 7.09
N VAL A 283 16.54 -9.54 7.21
CA VAL A 283 15.82 -10.74 6.76
C VAL A 283 15.94 -10.91 5.24
N ILE A 284 15.76 -9.83 4.48
CA ILE A 284 15.78 -9.87 3.01
C ILE A 284 17.16 -10.17 2.47
N VAL A 285 18.21 -9.52 2.98
CA VAL A 285 19.61 -9.72 2.55
C VAL A 285 20.05 -11.14 2.81
N GLY A 286 19.77 -11.68 4.00
CA GLY A 286 20.11 -13.05 4.33
C GLY A 286 19.40 -14.13 3.50
N GLN A 287 18.30 -13.80 2.79
CA GLN A 287 17.69 -14.70 1.80
C GLN A 287 18.46 -14.75 0.48
N SER A 288 19.19 -13.68 0.14
CA SER A 288 19.98 -13.62 -1.10
C SER A 288 21.22 -14.50 -1.05
N GLU A 289 21.77 -14.76 0.13
CA GLU A 289 23.00 -15.57 0.32
C GLU A 289 22.75 -17.08 0.23
N LYS A 290 21.48 -17.53 0.24
CA LYS A 290 21.10 -18.95 0.17
C LYS A 290 20.80 -19.45 -1.25
N LYS A 291 20.90 -18.60 -2.27
CA LYS A 291 20.76 -18.94 -3.70
C LYS A 291 22.09 -18.94 -4.41
#